data_a48413a110ac3942bf602e9c127737cd
#
_entry.id   a48413a110ac3942bf602e9c127737cd
#
_cell.length_a   1.000
_cell.length_b   1.000
_cell.length_c   1.000
_cell.angle_alpha   90.00
_cell.angle_beta   90.00
_cell.angle_gamma   90.00
#
_symmetry.space_group_name_H-M   'P 1'
#
loop_
_entity.id
_entity.type
_entity.pdbx_description
1 polymer ?
#
loop_
_entity_poly.entity_id
_entity_poly.type
_entity_poly.pdbx_seq_one_letter_code
_entity_poly.pdbx_strand_id
1 'polypeptide(L)'
;MELIKINQTIILKDLPKISLNKWYSSEHWSKRKKLKDDYVWLIKSQTKVVFPKNRKYVVDYEFHFKKNPLDASNCVGLIKLVEDILFEDDKWDIILKISLSSQKDKTEFVKITITEV
;
A
#
# COMPACT_ATOMS: atom_id res chain seq x y z
N MET A 1 25.90 20.91 3.93
CA MET A 1 24.62 20.91 3.22
C MET A 1 23.72 19.85 3.82
N GLU A 2 22.55 20.26 4.26
CA GLU A 2 21.59 19.31 4.81
C GLU A 2 20.88 18.57 3.69
N LEU A 3 20.80 17.24 3.84
CA LEU A 3 20.01 16.43 2.93
C LEU A 3 18.52 16.54 3.29
N ILE A 4 17.72 16.87 2.31
CA ILE A 4 16.27 16.94 2.50
C ILE A 4 15.74 15.53 2.58
N LYS A 5 15.10 15.19 3.71
CA LYS A 5 14.46 13.89 3.89
C LYS A 5 13.10 13.86 3.21
N ILE A 6 12.75 12.71 2.68
CA ILE A 6 11.46 12.50 2.05
C ILE A 6 10.38 12.53 3.12
N ASN A 7 9.34 13.31 2.88
CA ASN A 7 8.12 13.32 3.66
C ASN A 7 6.98 13.57 2.68
N GLN A 8 6.30 12.51 2.28
CA GLN A 8 5.35 12.57 1.18
C GLN A 8 4.07 11.83 1.52
N THR A 9 2.95 12.41 1.09
CA THR A 9 1.63 11.79 1.21
C THR A 9 1.12 11.48 -0.19
N ILE A 10 0.68 10.23 -0.39
CA ILE A 10 0.11 9.75 -1.64
C ILE A 10 -1.31 9.26 -1.35
N ILE A 11 -2.25 9.62 -2.23
CA ILE A 11 -3.62 9.12 -2.15
C ILE A 11 -3.87 8.27 -3.39
N LEU A 12 -4.22 6.99 -3.16
CA LEU A 12 -4.57 6.04 -4.21
C LEU A 12 -6.05 5.71 -4.11
N LYS A 13 -6.78 5.92 -5.21
CA LYS A 13 -8.24 5.75 -5.24
C LYS A 13 -8.64 4.44 -5.88
N ASP A 14 -9.75 3.88 -5.38
CA ASP A 14 -10.47 2.79 -6.02
C ASP A 14 -9.65 1.52 -6.26
N LEU A 15 -8.75 1.19 -5.33
CA LEU A 15 -8.02 -0.07 -5.40
C LEU A 15 -8.95 -1.24 -5.04
N PRO A 16 -8.88 -2.36 -5.75
CA PRO A 16 -9.68 -3.53 -5.42
C PRO A 16 -9.43 -4.01 -3.99
N LYS A 17 -10.53 -4.27 -3.28
CA LYS A 17 -10.49 -4.70 -1.88
C LYS A 17 -10.49 -6.22 -1.81
N ILE A 18 -9.50 -6.78 -1.11
CA ILE A 18 -9.44 -8.20 -0.84
C ILE A 18 -8.93 -8.43 0.58
N SER A 19 -9.61 -9.30 1.33
CA SER A 19 -9.17 -9.62 2.70
C SER A 19 -7.93 -10.50 2.67
N LEU A 20 -7.14 -10.43 3.75
CA LEU A 20 -5.96 -11.27 3.91
C LEU A 20 -6.31 -12.76 3.80
N ASN A 21 -7.44 -13.16 4.39
CA ASN A 21 -7.90 -14.55 4.33
C ASN A 21 -8.16 -14.99 2.90
N LYS A 22 -8.85 -14.17 2.12
CA LYS A 22 -9.09 -14.47 0.70
C LYS A 22 -7.80 -14.51 -0.10
N TRP A 23 -6.87 -13.61 0.21
CA TRP A 23 -5.58 -13.57 -0.46
C TRP A 23 -4.80 -14.87 -0.29
N TYR A 24 -4.74 -15.40 0.93
CA TYR A 24 -4.01 -16.64 1.20
C TYR A 24 -4.79 -17.90 0.91
N SER A 25 -6.12 -17.86 0.93
CA SER A 25 -6.95 -19.01 0.61
C SER A 25 -7.29 -19.12 -0.87
N SER A 26 -6.80 -18.20 -1.68
CA SER A 26 -7.09 -18.17 -3.11
C SER A 26 -6.60 -19.46 -3.77
N GLU A 27 -7.52 -20.18 -4.39
CA GLU A 27 -7.25 -21.46 -4.98
C GLU A 27 -6.34 -21.38 -6.20
N HIS A 28 -6.37 -20.25 -6.91
CA HIS A 28 -5.66 -20.12 -8.18
C HIS A 28 -4.66 -18.98 -8.14
N TRP A 29 -3.39 -19.31 -8.37
CA TRP A 29 -2.34 -18.32 -8.53
C TRP A 29 -2.63 -17.31 -9.64
N SER A 30 -3.39 -17.72 -10.68
CA SER A 30 -3.76 -16.83 -11.77
C SER A 30 -4.64 -15.68 -11.31
N LYS A 31 -5.53 -15.90 -10.33
CA LYS A 31 -6.35 -14.84 -9.75
C LYS A 31 -5.50 -13.85 -8.97
N ARG A 32 -4.51 -14.36 -8.24
CA ARG A 32 -3.58 -13.50 -7.52
C ARG A 32 -2.72 -12.68 -8.47
N LYS A 33 -2.27 -13.30 -9.55
CA LYS A 33 -1.50 -12.61 -10.59
C LYS A 33 -2.33 -11.50 -11.22
N LYS A 34 -3.59 -11.78 -11.54
CA LYS A 34 -4.48 -10.76 -12.11
C LYS A 34 -4.65 -9.59 -11.15
N LEU A 35 -4.85 -9.86 -9.86
CA LEU A 35 -5.00 -8.81 -8.86
C LEU A 35 -3.73 -7.96 -8.77
N LYS A 36 -2.56 -8.58 -8.79
CA LYS A 36 -1.29 -7.84 -8.81
C LYS A 36 -1.17 -6.96 -10.05
N ASP A 37 -1.52 -7.49 -11.22
CA ASP A 37 -1.46 -6.74 -12.47
C ASP A 37 -2.42 -5.55 -12.43
N ASP A 38 -3.63 -5.74 -11.90
CA ASP A 38 -4.63 -4.67 -11.75
C ASP A 38 -4.09 -3.58 -10.81
N TYR A 39 -3.46 -3.97 -9.70
CA TYR A 39 -2.86 -3.00 -8.79
C TYR A 39 -1.73 -2.20 -9.44
N VAL A 40 -0.85 -2.89 -10.18
CA VAL A 40 0.23 -2.21 -10.91
C VAL A 40 -0.36 -1.14 -11.84
N TRP A 41 -1.35 -1.52 -12.63
CA TRP A 41 -1.98 -0.61 -13.58
C TRP A 41 -2.65 0.58 -12.88
N LEU A 42 -3.45 0.29 -11.86
CA LEU A 42 -4.20 1.33 -11.12
C LEU A 42 -3.26 2.28 -10.39
N ILE A 43 -2.24 1.77 -9.74
CA ILE A 43 -1.30 2.61 -8.99
C ILE A 43 -0.46 3.45 -9.94
N LYS A 44 0.08 2.85 -11.00
CA LYS A 44 0.91 3.57 -11.96
C LYS A 44 0.12 4.60 -12.78
N SER A 45 -1.18 4.44 -12.90
CA SER A 45 -2.03 5.46 -13.51
C SER A 45 -2.25 6.67 -12.60
N GLN A 46 -2.07 6.52 -11.29
CA GLN A 46 -2.29 7.58 -10.30
C GLN A 46 -1.00 8.22 -9.81
N THR A 47 0.12 7.50 -9.82
CA THR A 47 1.41 8.04 -9.39
C THR A 47 2.55 7.36 -10.13
N LYS A 48 3.64 8.12 -10.36
CA LYS A 48 4.87 7.58 -10.95
C LYS A 48 5.99 7.44 -9.93
N VAL A 49 5.69 7.71 -8.66
CA VAL A 49 6.71 7.70 -7.60
C VAL A 49 7.15 6.29 -7.31
N VAL A 50 8.47 6.10 -7.19
CA VAL A 50 9.08 4.88 -6.66
C VAL A 50 10.14 5.31 -5.65
N PHE A 51 10.03 4.81 -4.43
CA PHE A 51 10.96 5.18 -3.36
C PHE A 51 12.22 4.33 -3.43
N PRO A 52 13.42 4.96 -3.41
CA PRO A 52 14.67 4.23 -3.60
C PRO A 52 15.04 3.35 -2.40
N LYS A 53 15.74 2.27 -2.66
CA LYS A 53 16.14 1.29 -1.65
C LYS A 53 17.36 1.68 -0.83
N ASN A 54 17.99 2.82 -1.13
CA ASN A 54 19.15 3.31 -0.38
C ASN A 54 18.77 4.22 0.79
N ARG A 55 17.50 4.26 1.16
CA ARG A 55 16.98 5.07 2.26
C ARG A 55 16.12 4.22 3.18
N LYS A 56 15.80 4.77 4.34
CA LYS A 56 14.99 4.08 5.36
C LYS A 56 13.70 4.86 5.60
N TYR A 57 12.59 4.13 5.73
CA TYR A 57 11.26 4.75 5.79
C TYR A 57 10.42 4.22 6.94
N VAL A 58 9.52 5.10 7.38
CA VAL A 58 8.35 4.74 8.20
C VAL A 58 7.13 5.06 7.35
N VAL A 59 6.18 4.13 7.27
CA VAL A 59 5.03 4.26 6.38
C VAL A 59 3.74 4.09 7.16
N ASP A 60 2.82 5.04 6.99
CA ASP A 60 1.48 4.97 7.57
C ASP A 60 0.46 4.78 6.45
N TYR A 61 -0.41 3.78 6.62
CA TYR A 61 -1.50 3.50 5.69
C TYR A 61 -2.83 3.78 6.37
N GLU A 62 -3.65 4.62 5.73
CA GLU A 62 -4.97 4.95 6.23
C GLU A 62 -5.98 4.55 5.15
N PHE A 63 -6.65 3.41 5.38
CA PHE A 63 -7.63 2.88 4.43
C PHE A 63 -9.01 3.46 4.71
N HIS A 64 -9.66 3.95 3.66
CA HIS A 64 -11.03 4.45 3.69
C HIS A 64 -11.87 3.61 2.76
N PHE A 65 -12.91 2.98 3.30
CA PHE A 65 -13.79 2.09 2.54
C PHE A 65 -15.20 2.66 2.50
N LYS A 66 -15.78 2.61 1.31
CA LYS A 66 -17.14 3.09 1.09
C LYS A 66 -18.18 2.10 1.64
N LYS A 67 -17.94 0.80 1.42
CA LYS A 67 -18.83 -0.29 1.88
C LYS A 67 -17.99 -1.37 2.54
N ASN A 68 -18.54 -1.95 3.63
CA ASN A 68 -17.95 -3.12 4.29
C ASN A 68 -16.44 -2.96 4.53
N PRO A 69 -16.03 -2.02 5.41
CA PRO A 69 -14.61 -1.85 5.69
C PRO A 69 -13.95 -3.15 6.13
N LEU A 70 -12.75 -3.42 5.62
CA LEU A 70 -11.95 -4.52 6.12
C LEU A 70 -11.45 -4.20 7.52
N ASP A 71 -11.33 -5.23 8.37
CA ASP A 71 -10.59 -5.07 9.61
C ASP A 71 -9.16 -4.64 9.31
N ALA A 72 -8.56 -3.83 10.18
CA ALA A 72 -7.21 -3.32 9.95
C ALA A 72 -6.22 -4.46 9.66
N SER A 73 -6.28 -5.53 10.42
CA SER A 73 -5.40 -6.68 10.21
C SER A 73 -5.58 -7.34 8.85
N ASN A 74 -6.75 -7.25 8.24
CA ASN A 74 -7.02 -7.80 6.92
C ASN A 74 -6.53 -6.89 5.78
N CYS A 75 -6.12 -5.68 6.08
CA CYS A 75 -5.55 -4.77 5.08
C CYS A 75 -4.09 -5.08 4.75
N VAL A 76 -3.44 -5.96 5.52
CA VAL A 76 -2.01 -6.27 5.33
C VAL A 76 -1.72 -6.80 3.93
N GLY A 77 -2.62 -7.61 3.36
CA GLY A 77 -2.46 -8.10 2.00
C GLY A 77 -2.43 -6.98 0.96
N LEU A 78 -3.26 -5.95 1.16
CA LEU A 78 -3.27 -4.78 0.29
C LEU A 78 -1.98 -3.98 0.41
N ILE A 79 -1.45 -3.85 1.63
CA ILE A 79 -0.19 -3.15 1.88
C ILE A 79 0.95 -3.82 1.10
N LYS A 80 1.03 -5.15 1.11
CA LYS A 80 2.07 -5.88 0.38
C LYS A 80 2.03 -5.58 -1.11
N LEU A 81 0.83 -5.52 -1.68
CA LEU A 81 0.67 -5.18 -3.10
C LEU A 81 1.15 -3.76 -3.40
N VAL A 82 0.81 -2.82 -2.53
CA VAL A 82 1.21 -1.42 -2.69
C VAL A 82 2.72 -1.26 -2.53
N GLU A 83 3.32 -1.89 -1.51
CA GLU A 83 4.76 -1.82 -1.27
C GLU A 83 5.57 -2.31 -2.46
N ASP A 84 5.16 -3.43 -3.07
CA ASP A 84 5.85 -4.00 -4.22
C ASP A 84 5.91 -3.03 -5.41
N ILE A 85 4.99 -2.07 -5.46
CA ILE A 85 4.90 -1.11 -6.56
C ILE A 85 5.58 0.21 -6.23
N LEU A 86 5.39 0.72 -5.01
CA LEU A 86 5.88 2.05 -4.62
C LEU A 86 7.33 2.06 -4.15
N PHE A 87 7.88 0.93 -3.73
CA PHE A 87 9.23 0.86 -3.18
C PHE A 87 10.10 -0.07 -4.02
N GLU A 88 11.35 0.32 -4.24
CA GLU A 88 12.30 -0.55 -4.92
C GLU A 88 12.57 -1.83 -4.14
N ASP A 89 12.51 -1.75 -2.80
CA ASP A 89 12.70 -2.89 -1.90
C ASP A 89 11.95 -2.59 -0.60
N ASP A 90 11.43 -3.62 0.04
CA ASP A 90 10.67 -3.51 1.29
C ASP A 90 11.29 -4.30 2.44
N LYS A 91 12.60 -4.57 2.37
CA LYS A 91 13.30 -5.31 3.41
C LYS A 91 13.18 -4.65 4.77
N TRP A 92 13.44 -5.44 5.82
CA TRP A 92 13.31 -4.99 7.22
C TRP A 92 14.16 -3.77 7.56
N ASP A 93 15.28 -3.58 6.86
CA ASP A 93 16.17 -2.43 7.08
C ASP A 93 15.89 -1.26 6.13
N ILE A 94 14.85 -1.35 5.34
CA ILE A 94 14.38 -0.28 4.44
C ILE A 94 13.07 0.28 4.91
N ILE A 95 12.04 -0.55 5.06
CA ILE A 95 10.79 -0.14 5.69
C ILE A 95 10.81 -0.59 7.15
N LEU A 96 11.12 0.34 8.04
CA LEU A 96 11.37 0.05 9.45
C LEU A 96 10.12 -0.13 10.28
N LYS A 97 9.03 0.52 9.87
CA LYS A 97 7.78 0.50 10.62
C LYS A 97 6.61 0.76 9.67
N ILE A 98 5.54 0.03 9.90
CA ILE A 98 4.27 0.25 9.22
C ILE A 98 3.21 0.47 10.28
N SER A 99 2.38 1.50 10.08
CA SER A 99 1.14 1.66 10.83
C SER A 99 -0.02 1.65 9.84
N LEU A 100 -1.19 1.23 10.31
CA LEU A 100 -2.35 1.16 9.44
C LEU A 100 -3.63 1.38 10.22
N SER A 101 -4.63 1.92 9.53
CA SER A 101 -5.98 2.07 10.05
C SER A 101 -6.98 1.74 8.96
N SER A 102 -8.18 1.35 9.38
CA SER A 102 -9.29 1.06 8.47
C SER A 102 -10.53 1.79 8.98
N GLN A 103 -11.19 2.49 8.07
CA GLN A 103 -12.37 3.27 8.46
C GLN A 103 -13.36 3.36 7.31
N LYS A 104 -14.61 3.63 7.65
CA LYS A 104 -15.68 3.85 6.68
C LYS A 104 -15.67 5.32 6.25
N ASP A 105 -15.87 5.57 4.96
CA ASP A 105 -15.90 6.93 4.43
C ASP A 105 -16.90 6.99 3.26
N LYS A 106 -17.11 8.17 2.74
CA LYS A 106 -17.97 8.41 1.59
C LYS A 106 -17.31 7.98 0.28
N THR A 107 -15.99 7.95 0.24
CA THR A 107 -15.20 7.55 -0.94
C THR A 107 -14.19 6.50 -0.55
N GLU A 108 -13.74 5.72 -1.53
CA GLU A 108 -12.79 4.64 -1.29
C GLU A 108 -11.40 5.06 -1.75
N PHE A 109 -10.47 5.08 -0.82
CA PHE A 109 -9.07 5.44 -1.10
C PHE A 109 -8.17 4.96 0.03
N VAL A 110 -6.87 4.93 -0.23
CA VAL A 110 -5.86 4.77 0.81
C VAL A 110 -4.95 5.99 0.81
N LYS A 111 -4.75 6.55 1.98
CA LYS A 111 -3.81 7.65 2.20
C LYS A 111 -2.53 7.07 2.78
N ILE A 112 -1.43 7.27 2.07
CA ILE A 112 -0.14 6.70 2.43
C ILE A 112 0.80 7.85 2.76
N THR A 113 1.31 7.87 3.98
CA THR A 113 2.28 8.86 4.42
C THR A 113 3.63 8.19 4.58
N ILE A 114 4.60 8.60 3.78
CA ILE A 114 5.94 8.03 3.74
C ILE A 114 6.91 9.06 4.32
N THR A 115 7.58 8.67 5.39
CA THR A 115 8.54 9.53 6.07
C THR A 115 9.91 8.85 6.08
N GLU A 116 10.91 9.54 5.55
CA GLU A 116 12.28 9.05 5.62
C GLU A 116 12.83 9.29 7.02
N VAL A 117 13.48 8.28 7.53
CA VAL A 117 14.11 8.35 8.87
C VAL A 117 15.51 8.93 8.80
#